data_6f3ffe2ffb0cff2778c47bb386604fbc
#
_entry.id   6f3ffe2ffb0cff2778c47bb386604fbc
#
_cell.length_a   1.000
_cell.length_b   1.000
_cell.length_c   1.000
_cell.angle_alpha   90.00
_cell.angle_beta   90.00
_cell.angle_gamma   90.00
#
_symmetry.space_group_name_H-M   'P 1'
#
loop_
_entity.id
_entity.type
_entity.pdbx_description
1 polymer ?
#
loop_
_entity_poly.entity_id
_entity_poly.type
_entity_poly.pdbx_seq_one_letter_code
_entity_poly.pdbx_strand_id
1 'polypeptide(L)'
;MEPELENLLVCDITGYCACCTPYAHTNQRDGKVLTASGLWVSIGEAVAVDPDIIPLGSTVTLGGKEYIAADTGVYGYTVDVLMSHEDAAQAGVVKAMVKWE
;
A
#
# COMPACT_ATOMS: atom_id res chain seq x y z
N MET A 1 -26.14 -9.88 10.45
CA MET A 1 -25.08 -9.75 10.13
C MET A 1 -24.39 -8.66 10.64
N GLU A 2 -23.31 -8.74 11.03
CA GLU A 2 -22.61 -7.80 11.78
C GLU A 2 -21.42 -7.32 11.08
N PRO A 3 -21.62 -6.52 10.09
CA PRO A 3 -20.49 -6.02 9.33
C PRO A 3 -19.63 -5.10 10.13
N GLU A 4 -20.17 -4.61 11.21
CA GLU A 4 -19.43 -3.64 11.97
C GLU A 4 -18.14 -4.18 12.52
N LEU A 5 -17.96 -5.45 12.58
CA LEU A 5 -16.72 -5.99 13.07
C LEU A 5 -15.67 -6.08 12.01
N GLU A 6 -15.94 -5.45 10.88
CA GLU A 6 -14.98 -5.43 9.83
C GLU A 6 -13.72 -4.71 10.21
N ASN A 7 -12.69 -4.97 9.48
CA ASN A 7 -11.39 -4.38 9.69
C ASN A 7 -11.41 -2.92 9.25
N LEU A 8 -11.35 -2.03 10.22
CA LEU A 8 -11.48 -0.60 9.98
C LEU A 8 -10.62 0.15 10.97
N LEU A 9 -9.66 0.92 10.49
CA LEU A 9 -8.73 1.66 11.34
C LEU A 9 -8.42 3.01 10.72
N VAL A 10 -8.10 3.98 11.59
CA VAL A 10 -7.51 5.24 11.13
C VAL A 10 -6.01 5.01 11.03
N CYS A 11 -5.46 5.25 9.85
CA CYS A 11 -4.06 5.03 9.59
C CYS A 11 -3.40 6.29 9.06
N ASP A 12 -2.09 6.37 9.22
CA ASP A 12 -1.29 7.37 8.53
C ASP A 12 -1.09 6.89 7.11
N ILE A 13 -1.40 7.74 6.15
CA ILE A 13 -1.29 7.41 4.74
C ILE A 13 -0.08 8.16 4.17
N THR A 14 0.83 7.41 3.58
CA THR A 14 2.04 7.95 2.97
C THR A 14 2.14 7.45 1.53
N GLY A 15 3.15 7.89 0.81
CA GLY A 15 3.37 7.44 -0.56
C GLY A 15 4.82 7.05 -0.77
N TYR A 16 5.06 6.05 -1.60
CA TYR A 16 6.42 5.62 -1.93
C TYR A 16 6.51 5.29 -3.41
N CYS A 17 7.73 5.32 -3.94
CA CYS A 17 8.00 4.93 -5.31
C CYS A 17 9.01 3.79 -5.34
N ALA A 18 8.83 2.90 -6.33
CA ALA A 18 9.70 1.73 -6.46
C ALA A 18 11.14 2.11 -6.82
N CYS A 19 11.33 3.23 -7.50
CA CYS A 19 12.65 3.63 -7.97
C CYS A 19 13.57 4.13 -6.86
N CYS A 20 13.03 4.40 -5.69
CA CYS A 20 13.81 4.90 -4.55
C CYS A 20 14.17 3.82 -3.56
N THR A 21 13.91 2.56 -3.89
CA THR A 21 14.25 1.45 -3.00
C THR A 21 15.59 0.87 -3.38
N PRO A 22 16.24 0.14 -2.47
CA PRO A 22 17.50 -0.53 -2.80
C PRO A 22 17.35 -1.60 -3.89
N TYR A 23 16.13 -1.98 -4.22
CA TYR A 23 15.85 -3.04 -5.18
C TYR A 23 15.38 -2.52 -6.53
N ALA A 24 15.61 -1.23 -6.80
CA ALA A 24 15.07 -0.58 -7.99
C ALA A 24 15.45 -1.26 -9.30
N HIS A 25 16.61 -1.92 -9.35
CA HIS A 25 17.05 -2.60 -10.57
C HIS A 25 16.35 -3.93 -10.81
N THR A 26 15.79 -4.53 -9.77
CA THR A 26 15.20 -5.87 -9.86
C THR A 26 13.70 -5.88 -9.63
N ASN A 27 13.15 -4.81 -9.07
CA ASN A 27 11.75 -4.78 -8.72
C ASN A 27 10.87 -4.05 -9.74
N GLN A 28 11.40 -3.75 -10.94
CA GLN A 28 10.61 -3.08 -11.97
C GLN A 28 10.79 -3.81 -13.30
N ARG A 29 9.69 -4.04 -13.99
CA ARG A 29 9.71 -4.70 -15.30
C ARG A 29 8.44 -4.34 -16.07
N ASP A 30 8.61 -3.85 -17.29
CA ASP A 30 7.49 -3.60 -18.20
C ASP A 30 6.39 -2.73 -17.56
N GLY A 31 6.80 -1.71 -16.81
CA GLY A 31 5.86 -0.80 -16.18
C GLY A 31 5.22 -1.35 -14.92
N LYS A 32 5.65 -2.53 -14.48
CA LYS A 32 5.13 -3.15 -13.26
C LYS A 32 6.19 -3.13 -12.18
N VAL A 33 5.73 -3.26 -10.94
CA VAL A 33 6.59 -3.26 -9.76
C VAL A 33 6.41 -4.60 -9.05
N LEU A 34 7.52 -5.22 -8.69
CA LEU A 34 7.48 -6.45 -7.89
C LEU A 34 7.38 -6.08 -6.42
N THR A 35 6.41 -6.63 -5.75
CA THR A 35 6.16 -6.35 -4.33
C THR A 35 6.66 -7.48 -3.45
N ALA A 36 6.70 -7.25 -2.14
CA ALA A 36 7.17 -8.25 -1.17
C ALA A 36 6.34 -9.53 -1.19
N SER A 37 5.07 -9.43 -1.59
CA SER A 37 4.21 -10.61 -1.70
C SER A 37 4.51 -11.46 -2.92
N GLY A 38 5.38 -10.98 -3.82
CA GLY A 38 5.69 -11.68 -5.06
C GLY A 38 4.81 -11.28 -6.23
N LEU A 39 3.86 -10.38 -6.02
CA LEU A 39 2.99 -9.92 -7.09
C LEU A 39 3.64 -8.78 -7.86
N TRP A 40 3.44 -8.77 -9.17
CA TRP A 40 3.79 -7.64 -10.02
C TRP A 40 2.55 -6.78 -10.17
N VAL A 41 2.67 -5.51 -9.83
CA VAL A 41 1.52 -4.59 -9.79
C VAL A 41 1.84 -3.31 -10.54
N SER A 42 0.80 -2.58 -10.90
CA SER A 42 0.96 -1.25 -11.49
C SER A 42 0.96 -0.18 -10.41
N ILE A 43 1.56 0.96 -10.72
CA ILE A 43 1.52 2.13 -9.84
C ILE A 43 0.05 2.50 -9.62
N GLY A 44 -0.28 2.77 -8.36
CA GLY A 44 -1.66 3.12 -7.97
C GLY A 44 -2.53 1.92 -7.68
N GLU A 45 -1.97 0.70 -7.74
CA GLU A 45 -2.74 -0.53 -7.59
C GLU A 45 -2.51 -1.19 -6.25
N ALA A 46 -1.40 -0.88 -5.58
CA ALA A 46 -0.99 -1.59 -4.37
C ALA A 46 -0.58 -0.65 -3.26
N VAL A 47 -0.63 -1.18 -2.05
CA VAL A 47 -0.15 -0.48 -0.86
C VAL A 47 0.78 -1.39 -0.07
N ALA A 48 1.69 -0.78 0.68
CA ALA A 48 2.52 -1.47 1.66
C ALA A 48 1.84 -1.34 3.01
N VAL A 49 1.85 -2.41 3.77
CA VAL A 49 1.18 -2.49 5.06
C VAL A 49 2.05 -3.22 6.05
N ASP A 50 1.68 -3.12 7.34
CA ASP A 50 2.24 -3.97 8.37
C ASP A 50 1.42 -5.26 8.36
N PRO A 51 2.00 -6.39 7.97
CA PRO A 51 1.21 -7.62 7.83
C PRO A 51 0.71 -8.19 9.15
N ASP A 52 1.20 -7.68 10.26
CA ASP A 52 0.65 -8.07 11.57
C ASP A 52 -0.68 -7.38 11.84
N ILE A 53 -1.02 -6.37 11.05
CA ILE A 53 -2.26 -5.62 11.20
C ILE A 53 -3.18 -5.87 10.01
N ILE A 54 -2.66 -5.72 8.79
CA ILE A 54 -3.41 -5.95 7.56
C ILE A 54 -2.73 -7.08 6.81
N PRO A 55 -3.36 -8.25 6.70
CA PRO A 55 -2.70 -9.39 6.04
C PRO A 55 -2.40 -9.09 4.58
N LEU A 56 -1.26 -9.57 4.11
CA LEU A 56 -0.93 -9.48 2.69
C LEU A 56 -1.99 -10.22 1.89
N GLY A 57 -2.36 -9.65 0.75
CA GLY A 57 -3.42 -10.19 -0.09
C GLY A 57 -4.77 -9.56 0.17
N SER A 58 -4.90 -8.76 1.24
CA SER A 58 -6.16 -8.10 1.55
C SER A 58 -6.49 -7.05 0.49
N THR A 59 -7.78 -6.84 0.27
CA THR A 59 -8.25 -5.70 -0.50
C THR A 59 -8.40 -4.54 0.47
N VAL A 60 -7.68 -3.45 0.22
CA VAL A 60 -7.65 -2.28 1.09
C VAL A 60 -8.43 -1.16 0.42
N THR A 61 -9.45 -0.65 1.10
CA THR A 61 -10.26 0.46 0.59
C THR A 61 -9.83 1.73 1.29
N LEU A 62 -9.47 2.72 0.51
CA LEU A 62 -8.96 3.98 0.99
C LEU A 62 -9.45 5.09 0.05
N GLY A 63 -10.19 6.06 0.59
CA GLY A 63 -10.68 7.16 -0.22
C GLY A 63 -11.61 6.73 -1.34
N GLY A 64 -12.35 5.64 -1.14
CA GLY A 64 -13.28 5.15 -2.14
C GLY A 64 -12.65 4.32 -3.24
N LYS A 65 -11.34 4.06 -3.14
CA LYS A 65 -10.60 3.27 -4.13
C LYS A 65 -10.05 2.01 -3.47
N GLU A 66 -10.00 0.93 -4.22
CA GLU A 66 -9.48 -0.34 -3.73
C GLU A 66 -8.05 -0.54 -4.20
N TYR A 67 -7.24 -1.06 -3.29
CA TYR A 67 -5.84 -1.41 -3.53
C TYR A 67 -5.61 -2.82 -3.04
N ILE A 68 -4.53 -3.43 -3.48
CA ILE A 68 -4.13 -4.72 -2.92
C ILE A 68 -2.98 -4.50 -1.92
N ALA A 69 -3.08 -5.13 -0.76
CA ALA A 69 -2.00 -5.11 0.22
C ALA A 69 -0.94 -6.11 -0.24
N ALA A 70 0.01 -5.61 -1.01
CA ALA A 70 0.99 -6.46 -1.68
C ALA A 70 2.41 -6.26 -1.18
N ASP A 71 2.66 -5.19 -0.44
CA ASP A 71 4.03 -4.87 -0.04
C ASP A 71 4.12 -4.65 1.47
N THR A 72 5.33 -4.64 1.97
CA THR A 72 5.61 -4.45 3.39
C THR A 72 6.67 -3.35 3.53
N GLY A 73 7.15 -3.15 4.75
CA GLY A 73 8.18 -2.15 5.01
C GLY A 73 7.70 -1.00 5.85
N VAL A 74 6.42 -1.01 6.21
CA VAL A 74 5.87 -0.04 7.15
C VAL A 74 5.43 -0.79 8.41
N TYR A 75 5.32 -0.07 9.50
CA TYR A 75 4.99 -0.66 10.79
C TYR A 75 3.84 0.08 11.43
N GLY A 76 2.98 -0.67 12.13
CA GLY A 76 1.86 -0.08 12.84
C GLY A 76 0.75 0.37 11.90
N TYR A 77 0.06 1.41 12.31
CA TYR A 77 -1.12 1.90 11.58
C TYR A 77 -0.70 2.87 10.47
N THR A 78 0.08 2.37 9.54
CA THR A 78 0.56 3.13 8.38
C THR A 78 0.26 2.34 7.12
N VAL A 79 -0.24 3.03 6.10
CA VAL A 79 -0.47 2.46 4.77
C VAL A 79 0.29 3.33 3.78
N ASP A 80 1.19 2.73 3.03
CA ASP A 80 2.07 3.44 2.13
C ASP A 80 1.65 3.10 0.70
N VAL A 81 1.18 4.10 -0.03
CA VAL A 81 0.61 3.90 -1.37
C VAL A 81 1.70 3.94 -2.42
N LEU A 82 1.75 2.93 -3.28
CA LEU A 82 2.70 2.89 -4.38
C LEU A 82 2.32 3.94 -5.41
N MET A 83 3.22 4.88 -5.65
CA MET A 83 3.01 6.04 -6.50
C MET A 83 4.16 6.22 -7.48
N SER A 84 3.98 7.11 -8.44
CA SER A 84 5.10 7.57 -9.25
C SER A 84 6.09 8.31 -8.36
N HIS A 85 7.32 8.47 -8.84
CA HIS A 85 8.33 9.20 -8.08
C HIS A 85 7.87 10.64 -7.79
N GLU A 86 7.27 11.30 -8.77
CA GLU A 86 6.81 12.67 -8.60
C GLU A 86 5.73 12.76 -7.53
N ASP A 87 4.76 11.87 -7.58
CA ASP A 87 3.67 11.90 -6.61
C ASP A 87 4.16 11.54 -5.22
N ALA A 88 5.05 10.56 -5.11
CA ALA A 88 5.60 10.15 -3.83
C ALA A 88 6.42 11.27 -3.20
N ALA A 89 7.16 12.02 -4.01
CA ALA A 89 7.98 13.11 -3.51
C ALA A 89 7.14 14.24 -2.94
N GLN A 90 5.91 14.37 -3.39
CA GLN A 90 5.00 15.42 -2.93
C GLN A 90 4.01 14.93 -1.89
N ALA A 91 3.93 13.63 -1.68
CA ALA A 91 2.99 13.07 -0.74
C ALA A 91 3.46 13.41 0.68
N GLY A 92 2.58 13.94 1.47
CA GLY A 92 2.85 14.12 2.88
C GLY A 92 2.29 12.95 3.64
N VAL A 93 1.98 13.18 4.91
CA VAL A 93 1.32 12.20 5.75
C VAL A 93 -0.07 12.74 6.05
N VAL A 94 -1.09 11.97 5.74
CA VAL A 94 -2.46 12.33 6.09
C VAL A 94 -3.07 11.16 6.84
N LYS A 95 -4.04 11.45 7.69
CA LYS A 95 -4.76 10.40 8.40
C LYS A 95 -6.05 10.13 7.64
N ALA A 96 -6.37 8.88 7.49
CA ALA A 96 -7.59 8.48 6.80
C ALA A 96 -8.08 7.14 7.35
N MET A 97 -9.36 6.91 7.15
CA MET A 97 -9.98 5.66 7.53
C MET A 97 -9.65 4.61 6.47
N VAL A 98 -9.18 3.46 6.92
CA VAL A 98 -8.79 2.36 6.05
C VAL A 98 -9.61 1.14 6.40
N LYS A 99 -10.16 0.50 5.38
CA LYS A 99 -10.95 -0.71 5.53
C LYS A 99 -10.28 -1.80 4.71
N TRP A 100 -10.29 -3.03 5.20
CA TRP A 100 -9.73 -4.13 4.41
C TRP A 100 -10.51 -5.41 4.61
N GLU A 101 -10.41 -6.27 3.60
CA GLU A 101 -11.04 -7.59 3.61
C GLU A 101 -10.07 -8.65 3.15
#